data_d890c987e3b7fa6d85421a811636b523
#
_entry.id   d890c987e3b7fa6d85421a811636b523
#
_cell.length_a   1.000
_cell.length_b   1.000
_cell.length_c   1.000
_cell.angle_alpha   90.00
_cell.angle_beta   90.00
_cell.angle_gamma   90.00
#
_symmetry.space_group_name_H-M   'P 1'
#
loop_
_entity.id
_entity.type
_entity.pdbx_description
1 polymer ?
#
loop_
_entity_poly.entity_id
_entity_poly.type
_entity_poly.pdbx_seq_one_letter_code
_entity_poly.pdbx_strand_id
1 'polypeptide(L)'
;MPRTAHVKKASRALIALAVLMAAAATVIALRWPFSQRKVTQSLQETFPATVTFQKFHSTYFPHPGCVGEEAVFTWLGSSRDTPPIVTIRRITIEAHYLDMVLRPGYISKIILEGFAARVPKIGTTREPTSWKSVQSNTHVGTLVADDSIVEVARKGDIEALQFIVHTLQLHSVQGEKPFTYEVALHNPIPPGEIRAHGQFGPWNSERPGDTAVSGEATFEHADLSSFDGISGSLTATQKFWGELGRLETAGSLDVPDFMVKRSKHALHLASEFHAFVNGTNGDVSLERIATDFLHTQVTASGKIAGRPGEKGKTASLELRVRDGRVQDVLRLFVSEAKPPLNGVTSFRAQVTIPPGDEPFLEKVRVAGDFGVSGGEFSKSSTQKDVDLFSGKARGEKISEKEIQDPDEDPQRVISNLAGHAEIIQATARLDKLSFNVPGASAEMHGTYSLETEKIDLHGTLKTDAELSHMTEGVKSALLKPLNIFFKRKHAGAVAPVHLVGTYHHPEPGLDLPGH
;
A
#
# COMPACT_ATOMS: atom_id res chain seq x y z
N MET A 1 -24.69 -68.59 54.49
CA MET A 1 -25.27 -67.23 54.57
C MET A 1 -24.14 -66.14 54.59
N PRO A 2 -23.66 -65.60 53.49
CA PRO A 2 -22.97 -64.28 53.52
C PRO A 2 -23.37 -63.33 52.39
N ARG A 3 -24.66 -63.33 51.91
CA ARG A 3 -25.09 -62.42 50.81
C ARG A 3 -25.64 -61.04 51.28
N THR A 4 -25.99 -60.89 52.54
CA THR A 4 -26.62 -59.66 53.05
C THR A 4 -25.66 -58.55 53.49
N ALA A 5 -24.36 -58.85 53.71
CA ALA A 5 -23.35 -57.88 54.13
C ALA A 5 -22.82 -57.05 52.97
N HIS A 6 -22.70 -57.59 51.72
CA HIS A 6 -22.22 -56.89 50.53
C HIS A 6 -23.27 -55.90 50.01
N VAL A 7 -24.57 -56.20 50.08
CA VAL A 7 -25.63 -55.29 49.61
C VAL A 7 -25.74 -54.05 50.53
N LYS A 8 -25.57 -54.17 51.84
CA LYS A 8 -25.57 -53.05 52.79
C LYS A 8 -24.31 -52.16 52.64
N LYS A 9 -23.18 -52.71 52.28
CA LYS A 9 -21.95 -51.90 51.96
C LYS A 9 -22.11 -51.15 50.66
N ALA A 10 -22.64 -51.74 49.60
CA ALA A 10 -22.90 -51.13 48.31
C ALA A 10 -23.96 -50.01 48.42
N SER A 11 -25.02 -50.19 49.18
CA SER A 11 -26.04 -49.15 49.39
C SER A 11 -25.49 -47.93 50.17
N ARG A 12 -24.65 -48.18 51.20
CA ARG A 12 -23.98 -47.08 51.94
C ARG A 12 -22.99 -46.30 51.09
N ALA A 13 -22.23 -46.97 50.18
CA ALA A 13 -21.34 -46.33 49.25
C ALA A 13 -22.11 -45.47 48.22
N LEU A 14 -23.23 -45.96 47.71
CA LEU A 14 -24.11 -45.20 46.80
C LEU A 14 -24.75 -43.97 47.48
N ILE A 15 -25.20 -44.10 48.77
CA ILE A 15 -25.71 -42.97 49.51
C ILE A 15 -24.59 -41.92 49.78
N ALA A 16 -23.41 -42.37 50.18
CA ALA A 16 -22.28 -41.48 50.38
C ALA A 16 -21.88 -40.75 49.09
N LEU A 17 -21.87 -41.42 47.94
CA LEU A 17 -21.63 -40.84 46.63
C LEU A 17 -22.74 -39.83 46.27
N ALA A 18 -24.00 -40.15 46.51
CA ALA A 18 -25.13 -39.24 46.25
C ALA A 18 -25.06 -37.97 47.11
N VAL A 19 -24.71 -38.11 48.41
CA VAL A 19 -24.51 -36.98 49.31
C VAL A 19 -23.33 -36.12 48.88
N LEU A 20 -22.24 -36.75 48.44
CA LEU A 20 -21.06 -36.03 47.96
C LEU A 20 -21.36 -35.29 46.64
N MET A 21 -22.12 -35.91 45.75
CA MET A 21 -22.59 -35.24 44.52
C MET A 21 -23.57 -34.09 44.82
N ALA A 22 -24.49 -34.27 45.76
CA ALA A 22 -25.42 -33.22 46.20
C ALA A 22 -24.67 -32.05 46.85
N ALA A 23 -23.68 -32.33 47.69
CA ALA A 23 -22.81 -31.30 48.28
C ALA A 23 -22.01 -30.57 47.23
N ALA A 24 -21.40 -31.27 46.26
CA ALA A 24 -20.68 -30.67 45.14
C ALA A 24 -21.62 -29.81 44.29
N ALA A 25 -22.80 -30.30 43.94
CA ALA A 25 -23.80 -29.54 43.19
C ALA A 25 -24.25 -28.27 43.94
N THR A 26 -24.42 -28.34 45.24
CA THR A 26 -24.77 -27.20 46.11
C THR A 26 -23.64 -26.16 46.11
N VAL A 27 -22.37 -26.58 46.23
CA VAL A 27 -21.21 -25.68 46.19
C VAL A 27 -21.09 -25.01 44.81
N ILE A 28 -21.30 -25.76 43.74
CA ILE A 28 -21.30 -25.21 42.37
C ILE A 28 -22.45 -24.21 42.20
N ALA A 29 -23.64 -24.51 42.66
CA ALA A 29 -24.81 -23.62 42.58
C ALA A 29 -24.60 -22.32 43.37
N LEU A 30 -24.06 -22.39 44.60
CA LEU A 30 -23.76 -21.23 45.43
C LEU A 30 -22.62 -20.36 44.88
N ARG A 31 -21.66 -20.98 44.21
CA ARG A 31 -20.51 -20.28 43.61
C ARG A 31 -20.64 -20.05 42.11
N TRP A 32 -21.82 -20.25 41.52
CA TRP A 32 -22.05 -20.17 40.08
C TRP A 32 -21.44 -18.91 39.49
N PRO A 33 -20.41 -19.01 38.62
CA PRO A 33 -19.69 -17.85 38.07
C PRO A 33 -20.43 -17.19 36.91
N PHE A 34 -21.32 -17.91 36.22
CA PHE A 34 -21.99 -17.47 34.99
C PHE A 34 -23.37 -16.83 35.27
N SER A 35 -23.55 -16.15 36.40
CA SER A 35 -24.71 -15.29 36.61
C SER A 35 -24.51 -13.94 35.94
N GLN A 36 -25.60 -13.31 35.47
CA GLN A 36 -25.54 -12.00 34.79
C GLN A 36 -24.71 -10.98 35.58
N ARG A 37 -24.94 -10.86 36.89
CA ARG A 37 -24.23 -9.91 37.76
C ARG A 37 -22.71 -10.15 37.75
N LYS A 38 -22.28 -11.41 37.90
CA LYS A 38 -20.84 -11.75 37.95
C LYS A 38 -20.15 -11.56 36.60
N VAL A 39 -20.83 -11.99 35.51
CA VAL A 39 -20.29 -11.81 34.14
C VAL A 39 -20.20 -10.33 33.79
N THR A 40 -21.24 -9.54 34.07
CA THR A 40 -21.20 -8.08 33.84
C THR A 40 -20.08 -7.42 34.64
N GLN A 41 -19.95 -7.78 35.93
CA GLN A 41 -18.89 -7.26 36.79
C GLN A 41 -17.48 -7.61 36.23
N SER A 42 -17.26 -8.87 35.89
CA SER A 42 -15.97 -9.31 35.31
C SER A 42 -15.62 -8.60 33.99
N LEU A 43 -16.61 -8.38 33.12
CA LEU A 43 -16.41 -7.62 31.88
C LEU A 43 -16.10 -6.14 32.15
N GLN A 44 -16.79 -5.52 33.14
CA GLN A 44 -16.55 -4.13 33.53
C GLN A 44 -15.19 -3.94 34.24
N GLU A 45 -14.74 -4.95 34.98
CA GLU A 45 -13.40 -4.95 35.56
C GLU A 45 -12.30 -5.09 34.50
N THR A 46 -12.59 -5.81 33.41
CA THR A 46 -11.64 -6.02 32.29
C THR A 46 -11.64 -4.86 31.31
N PHE A 47 -12.80 -4.25 31.06
CA PHE A 47 -12.95 -3.14 30.11
C PHE A 47 -13.50 -1.91 30.83
N PRO A 48 -12.94 -0.69 30.63
CA PRO A 48 -13.45 0.55 31.24
C PRO A 48 -14.74 1.00 30.57
N ALA A 49 -15.73 0.12 30.52
CA ALA A 49 -17.01 0.30 29.85
C ALA A 49 -18.17 -0.19 30.71
N THR A 50 -19.33 0.44 30.56
CA THR A 50 -20.59 -0.08 31.08
C THR A 50 -21.11 -1.14 30.13
N VAL A 51 -21.41 -2.34 30.64
CA VAL A 51 -21.89 -3.46 29.84
C VAL A 51 -23.36 -3.73 30.20
N THR A 52 -24.22 -3.79 29.20
CA THR A 52 -25.64 -4.12 29.34
C THR A 52 -26.02 -5.25 28.39
N PHE A 53 -26.93 -6.09 28.81
CA PHE A 53 -27.51 -7.19 28.02
C PHE A 53 -29.02 -6.99 27.93
N GLN A 54 -29.61 -7.20 26.76
CA GLN A 54 -31.06 -7.19 26.61
C GLN A 54 -31.67 -8.47 27.19
N LYS A 55 -31.04 -9.62 26.92
CA LYS A 55 -31.40 -10.92 27.50
C LYS A 55 -30.16 -11.63 27.99
N PHE A 56 -30.31 -12.36 29.10
CA PHE A 56 -29.22 -13.14 29.68
C PHE A 56 -29.79 -14.41 30.32
N HIS A 57 -29.16 -15.55 30.01
CA HIS A 57 -29.51 -16.81 30.67
C HIS A 57 -28.25 -17.65 30.91
N SER A 58 -28.22 -18.32 32.04
CA SER A 58 -27.20 -19.29 32.40
C SER A 58 -27.49 -20.63 31.75
N THR A 59 -26.48 -21.30 31.24
CA THR A 59 -26.55 -22.66 30.69
C THR A 59 -25.89 -23.64 31.64
N TYR A 60 -26.53 -24.79 31.85
CA TYR A 60 -26.05 -25.81 32.79
C TYR A 60 -25.65 -27.10 32.08
N PHE A 61 -26.34 -27.47 31.00
CA PHE A 61 -26.10 -28.70 30.27
C PHE A 61 -26.17 -28.43 28.76
N PRO A 62 -25.34 -29.07 27.90
CA PRO A 62 -24.27 -30.02 28.23
C PRO A 62 -23.00 -29.34 28.81
N HIS A 63 -22.79 -28.04 28.55
CA HIS A 63 -21.68 -27.27 29.06
C HIS A 63 -22.15 -26.17 30.01
N PRO A 64 -21.52 -26.05 31.20
CA PRO A 64 -21.80 -24.94 32.10
C PRO A 64 -21.33 -23.62 31.46
N GLY A 65 -22.17 -22.58 31.55
CA GLY A 65 -21.85 -21.31 30.93
C GLY A 65 -22.97 -20.29 30.97
N CYS A 66 -23.00 -19.41 30.00
CA CYS A 66 -24.09 -18.44 29.81
C CYS A 66 -24.18 -17.97 28.36
N VAL A 67 -25.35 -17.44 28.02
CA VAL A 67 -25.61 -16.75 26.76
C VAL A 67 -26.18 -15.37 27.08
N GLY A 68 -25.53 -14.34 26.52
CA GLY A 68 -26.03 -12.97 26.54
C GLY A 68 -26.42 -12.53 25.14
N GLU A 69 -27.57 -11.88 25.00
CA GLU A 69 -28.05 -11.34 23.73
C GLU A 69 -28.04 -9.82 23.78
N GLU A 70 -27.74 -9.18 22.63
CA GLU A 70 -27.66 -7.72 22.44
C GLU A 70 -26.81 -7.06 23.54
N ALA A 71 -25.55 -7.52 23.63
CA ALA A 71 -24.60 -6.93 24.56
C ALA A 71 -24.09 -5.59 24.00
N VAL A 72 -24.16 -4.53 24.81
CA VAL A 72 -23.76 -3.18 24.45
C VAL A 72 -22.72 -2.68 25.44
N PHE A 73 -21.59 -2.21 24.92
CA PHE A 73 -20.48 -1.64 25.68
C PHE A 73 -20.39 -0.14 25.38
N THR A 74 -20.51 0.68 26.42
CA THR A 74 -20.39 2.14 26.33
C THR A 74 -19.30 2.65 27.26
N TRP A 75 -18.56 3.71 26.88
CA TRP A 75 -17.53 4.29 27.74
C TRP A 75 -18.10 4.77 29.08
N LEU A 76 -17.35 4.57 30.17
CA LEU A 76 -17.68 5.14 31.46
C LEU A 76 -17.69 6.67 31.35
N GLY A 77 -18.82 7.29 31.71
CA GLY A 77 -18.97 8.75 31.65
C GLY A 77 -19.38 9.33 30.28
N SER A 78 -19.69 8.49 29.30
CA SER A 78 -20.26 8.96 28.02
C SER A 78 -21.71 9.45 28.18
N SER A 79 -22.10 10.44 27.35
CA SER A 79 -23.50 10.89 27.28
C SER A 79 -24.39 9.82 26.61
N ARG A 80 -25.72 9.92 26.81
CA ARG A 80 -26.68 8.99 26.19
C ARG A 80 -26.64 9.01 24.65
N ASP A 81 -26.16 10.07 24.06
CA ASP A 81 -26.06 10.23 22.59
C ASP A 81 -24.73 9.74 22.02
N THR A 82 -23.82 9.28 22.88
CA THR A 82 -22.54 8.71 22.41
C THR A 82 -22.77 7.29 21.89
N PRO A 83 -22.39 6.99 20.63
CA PRO A 83 -22.56 5.65 20.09
C PRO A 83 -21.72 4.64 20.87
N PRO A 84 -22.20 3.38 21.00
CA PRO A 84 -21.49 2.33 21.69
C PRO A 84 -20.14 2.03 21.05
N ILE A 85 -19.17 1.62 21.85
CA ILE A 85 -17.84 1.20 21.39
C ILE A 85 -17.89 -0.17 20.74
N VAL A 86 -18.64 -1.08 21.40
CA VAL A 86 -18.79 -2.47 20.98
C VAL A 86 -20.25 -2.86 21.14
N THR A 87 -20.77 -3.54 20.14
CA THR A 87 -22.05 -4.26 20.21
C THR A 87 -21.82 -5.71 19.82
N ILE A 88 -22.51 -6.62 20.49
CA ILE A 88 -22.42 -8.06 20.21
C ILE A 88 -23.83 -8.62 20.19
N ARG A 89 -24.28 -9.14 19.06
CA ARG A 89 -25.62 -9.73 18.94
C ARG A 89 -25.80 -10.90 19.88
N ARG A 90 -24.81 -11.79 19.97
CA ARG A 90 -24.83 -12.93 20.89
C ARG A 90 -23.42 -13.24 21.39
N ILE A 91 -23.27 -13.36 22.69
CA ILE A 91 -22.09 -13.88 23.37
C ILE A 91 -22.42 -15.19 24.06
N THR A 92 -21.69 -16.26 23.70
CA THR A 92 -21.81 -17.57 24.36
C THR A 92 -20.52 -17.88 25.09
N ILE A 93 -20.60 -18.14 26.37
CA ILE A 93 -19.47 -18.53 27.23
C ILE A 93 -19.69 -19.98 27.66
N GLU A 94 -18.71 -20.84 27.38
CA GLU A 94 -18.72 -22.25 27.67
C GLU A 94 -17.54 -22.64 28.57
N ALA A 95 -17.77 -23.47 29.55
CA ALA A 95 -16.76 -24.06 30.41
C ALA A 95 -16.97 -25.57 30.53
N HIS A 96 -16.08 -26.25 31.22
CA HIS A 96 -16.23 -27.66 31.60
C HIS A 96 -16.31 -27.76 33.12
N TYR A 97 -17.18 -28.63 33.66
CA TYR A 97 -17.33 -28.81 35.09
C TYR A 97 -16.05 -29.17 35.82
N LEU A 98 -15.21 -30.02 35.19
CA LEU A 98 -13.91 -30.39 35.75
C LEU A 98 -12.95 -29.17 35.82
N ASP A 99 -12.93 -28.30 34.80
CA ASP A 99 -12.09 -27.13 34.80
C ASP A 99 -12.55 -26.10 35.83
N MET A 100 -13.86 -25.95 36.07
CA MET A 100 -14.39 -25.07 37.12
C MET A 100 -13.87 -25.44 38.53
N VAL A 101 -13.59 -26.73 38.75
CA VAL A 101 -13.10 -27.24 40.04
C VAL A 101 -11.55 -27.23 40.07
N LEU A 102 -10.90 -27.72 38.99
CA LEU A 102 -9.45 -27.91 38.95
C LEU A 102 -8.67 -26.68 38.50
N ARG A 103 -9.31 -25.78 37.76
CA ARG A 103 -8.70 -24.59 37.16
C ARG A 103 -9.63 -23.37 37.33
N PRO A 104 -9.78 -22.83 38.55
CA PRO A 104 -10.64 -21.67 38.79
C PRO A 104 -10.24 -20.50 37.87
N GLY A 105 -11.22 -19.91 37.15
CA GLY A 105 -10.98 -18.84 36.18
C GLY A 105 -10.70 -19.31 34.75
N TYR A 106 -10.71 -20.62 34.49
CA TYR A 106 -10.59 -21.13 33.12
C TYR A 106 -11.95 -21.20 32.42
N ILE A 107 -12.04 -20.57 31.24
CA ILE A 107 -13.17 -20.60 30.30
C ILE A 107 -12.72 -21.38 29.08
N SER A 108 -13.43 -22.46 28.71
CA SER A 108 -13.00 -23.30 27.59
C SER A 108 -13.18 -22.57 26.24
N LYS A 109 -14.36 -21.91 26.07
CA LYS A 109 -14.67 -21.25 24.80
C LYS A 109 -15.56 -20.01 25.00
N ILE A 110 -15.28 -18.96 24.23
CA ILE A 110 -16.15 -17.80 24.06
C ILE A 110 -16.46 -17.67 22.56
N ILE A 111 -17.75 -17.55 22.22
CA ILE A 111 -18.22 -17.34 20.86
C ILE A 111 -18.91 -15.98 20.81
N LEU A 112 -18.48 -15.13 19.90
CA LEU A 112 -19.05 -13.81 19.64
C LEU A 112 -19.69 -13.82 18.24
N GLU A 113 -21.00 -13.67 18.18
CA GLU A 113 -21.74 -13.59 16.92
C GLU A 113 -22.20 -12.15 16.68
N GLY A 114 -21.91 -11.61 15.48
CA GLY A 114 -22.27 -10.24 15.13
C GLY A 114 -21.58 -9.20 16.01
N PHE A 115 -20.30 -9.40 16.28
CA PHE A 115 -19.46 -8.44 16.99
C PHE A 115 -19.20 -7.24 16.10
N ALA A 116 -19.52 -6.03 16.56
CA ALA A 116 -19.19 -4.79 15.89
C ALA A 116 -18.42 -3.87 16.85
N ALA A 117 -17.22 -3.52 16.48
CA ALA A 117 -16.37 -2.61 17.25
C ALA A 117 -16.13 -1.31 16.50
N ARG A 118 -16.24 -0.20 17.20
CA ARG A 118 -15.91 1.12 16.68
C ARG A 118 -14.66 1.66 17.34
N VAL A 119 -13.58 1.76 16.55
CA VAL A 119 -12.32 2.36 16.99
C VAL A 119 -12.43 3.87 16.85
N PRO A 120 -12.41 4.65 17.95
CA PRO A 120 -12.55 6.10 17.90
C PRO A 120 -11.33 6.75 17.24
N LYS A 121 -11.47 8.00 16.84
CA LYS A 121 -10.35 8.81 16.30
C LYS A 121 -9.26 8.93 17.36
N ILE A 122 -8.04 8.52 17.04
CA ILE A 122 -6.89 8.70 17.92
C ILE A 122 -6.64 10.21 18.09
N GLY A 123 -6.65 10.68 19.34
CA GLY A 123 -6.37 12.10 19.69
C GLY A 123 -7.57 13.03 19.77
N THR A 124 -8.82 12.55 19.72
CA THR A 124 -10.03 13.38 19.85
C THR A 124 -10.86 13.13 21.12
N THR A 125 -10.64 12.05 21.80
CA THR A 125 -11.23 11.78 23.11
C THR A 125 -10.19 12.03 24.19
N ARG A 126 -10.60 12.63 25.32
CA ARG A 126 -9.87 12.48 26.57
C ARG A 126 -9.67 10.97 26.74
N GLU A 127 -8.48 10.50 26.43
CA GLU A 127 -8.11 9.11 26.70
C GLU A 127 -8.48 8.83 28.15
N PRO A 128 -9.21 7.74 28.44
CA PRO A 128 -9.30 7.30 29.82
C PRO A 128 -7.87 7.01 30.24
N THR A 129 -7.32 7.89 31.06
CA THR A 129 -5.97 7.93 31.58
C THR A 129 -5.71 6.74 32.50
N SER A 130 -5.77 5.57 32.01
CA SER A 130 -5.24 4.30 32.48
C SER A 130 -6.15 3.15 32.05
N TRP A 131 -5.79 2.47 31.01
CA TRP A 131 -6.01 1.05 30.94
C TRP A 131 -5.20 0.44 32.09
N LYS A 132 -5.70 0.51 33.33
CA LYS A 132 -5.10 -0.28 34.40
C LYS A 132 -5.14 -1.71 33.90
N SER A 133 -4.01 -2.35 33.80
CA SER A 133 -3.92 -3.78 33.59
C SER A 133 -4.73 -4.43 34.72
N VAL A 134 -5.99 -4.72 34.44
CA VAL A 134 -6.74 -5.59 35.33
C VAL A 134 -6.06 -6.93 35.14
N GLN A 135 -5.32 -7.35 36.16
CA GLN A 135 -4.82 -8.71 36.25
C GLN A 135 -6.05 -9.63 36.29
N SER A 136 -6.61 -9.89 35.13
CA SER A 136 -7.68 -10.87 35.01
C SER A 136 -7.03 -12.23 35.13
N ASN A 137 -7.28 -12.91 36.23
CA ASN A 137 -6.90 -14.32 36.41
C ASN A 137 -7.73 -15.25 35.48
N THR A 138 -8.45 -14.70 34.52
CA THR A 138 -9.27 -15.44 33.58
C THR A 138 -8.43 -15.92 32.42
N HIS A 139 -8.44 -17.21 32.17
CA HIS A 139 -7.82 -17.86 31.05
C HIS A 139 -8.90 -18.36 30.09
N VAL A 140 -8.87 -17.89 28.84
CA VAL A 140 -9.79 -18.33 27.80
C VAL A 140 -9.06 -19.28 26.86
N GLY A 141 -9.53 -20.52 26.76
CA GLY A 141 -8.93 -21.53 25.87
C GLY A 141 -9.05 -21.14 24.41
N THR A 142 -10.26 -20.82 23.96
CA THR A 142 -10.52 -20.36 22.59
C THR A 142 -11.56 -19.24 22.60
N LEU A 143 -11.27 -18.15 21.89
CA LEU A 143 -12.25 -17.12 21.56
C LEU A 143 -12.46 -17.12 20.06
N VAL A 144 -13.73 -17.19 19.63
CA VAL A 144 -14.13 -17.17 18.22
C VAL A 144 -15.04 -15.98 18.00
N ALA A 145 -14.78 -15.19 16.97
CA ALA A 145 -15.66 -14.13 16.52
C ALA A 145 -15.89 -14.30 15.01
N ASP A 146 -17.13 -14.55 14.65
CA ASP A 146 -17.56 -14.72 13.27
C ASP A 146 -18.46 -13.56 12.85
N ASP A 147 -18.51 -13.25 11.53
CA ASP A 147 -19.36 -12.20 10.94
C ASP A 147 -19.28 -10.87 11.68
N SER A 148 -18.08 -10.42 11.93
CA SER A 148 -17.78 -9.26 12.75
C SER A 148 -17.39 -8.05 11.91
N ILE A 149 -17.62 -6.84 12.42
CA ILE A 149 -17.28 -5.59 11.74
C ILE A 149 -16.39 -4.75 12.67
N VAL A 150 -15.27 -4.28 12.14
CA VAL A 150 -14.42 -3.30 12.83
C VAL A 150 -14.44 -1.99 12.06
N GLU A 151 -15.06 -0.97 12.63
CA GLU A 151 -15.09 0.38 12.06
C GLU A 151 -13.94 1.20 12.62
N VAL A 152 -13.10 1.73 11.74
CA VAL A 152 -12.00 2.64 12.09
C VAL A 152 -12.35 4.04 11.64
N ALA A 153 -12.57 4.95 12.60
CA ALA A 153 -12.92 6.33 12.31
C ALA A 153 -11.74 7.09 11.66
N ARG A 154 -12.02 7.79 10.56
CA ARG A 154 -11.05 8.63 9.84
C ARG A 154 -11.09 10.08 10.35
N LYS A 155 -10.01 10.85 10.15
CA LYS A 155 -9.98 12.29 10.46
C LYS A 155 -10.85 13.08 9.45
N GLY A 156 -11.69 13.99 9.94
CA GLY A 156 -12.62 14.80 9.12
C GLY A 156 -14.00 14.15 9.03
N ASP A 157 -14.81 14.58 8.08
CA ASP A 157 -16.14 14.03 7.78
C ASP A 157 -16.07 12.87 6.77
N ILE A 158 -14.91 12.21 6.71
CA ILE A 158 -14.67 11.07 5.83
C ILE A 158 -15.31 9.82 6.47
N GLU A 159 -16.01 9.04 5.66
CA GLU A 159 -16.63 7.78 6.07
C GLU A 159 -15.62 6.82 6.74
N ALA A 160 -16.03 6.16 7.80
CA ALA A 160 -15.19 5.23 8.54
C ALA A 160 -14.81 4.03 7.66
N LEU A 161 -13.59 3.52 7.82
CA LEU A 161 -13.19 2.27 7.18
C LEU A 161 -13.84 1.10 7.91
N GLN A 162 -14.54 0.25 7.17
CA GLN A 162 -15.20 -0.96 7.69
C GLN A 162 -14.43 -2.20 7.26
N PHE A 163 -13.79 -2.85 8.21
CA PHE A 163 -13.17 -4.16 8.03
C PHE A 163 -14.20 -5.23 8.37
N ILE A 164 -14.53 -6.08 7.39
CA ILE A 164 -15.46 -7.20 7.62
C ILE A 164 -14.61 -8.40 8.02
N VAL A 165 -14.73 -8.82 9.28
CA VAL A 165 -14.00 -9.97 9.81
C VAL A 165 -14.87 -11.21 9.64
N HIS A 166 -14.50 -12.08 8.70
CA HIS A 166 -15.20 -13.33 8.44
C HIS A 166 -15.03 -14.30 9.60
N THR A 167 -13.78 -14.48 10.05
CA THR A 167 -13.43 -15.31 11.20
C THR A 167 -12.27 -14.70 11.96
N LEU A 168 -12.35 -14.75 13.28
CA LEU A 168 -11.25 -14.47 14.20
C LEU A 168 -11.22 -15.56 15.26
N GLN A 169 -10.07 -16.22 15.39
CA GLN A 169 -9.84 -17.23 16.43
C GLN A 169 -8.63 -16.82 17.25
N LEU A 170 -8.80 -16.80 18.56
CA LEU A 170 -7.72 -16.57 19.52
C LEU A 170 -7.61 -17.79 20.42
N HIS A 171 -6.39 -18.27 20.64
CA HIS A 171 -6.15 -19.45 21.46
C HIS A 171 -5.26 -19.12 22.65
N SER A 172 -5.59 -19.72 23.82
CA SER A 172 -4.85 -19.57 25.07
C SER A 172 -4.71 -18.12 25.54
N VAL A 173 -5.80 -17.35 25.47
CA VAL A 173 -5.82 -15.93 25.85
C VAL A 173 -5.67 -15.80 27.37
N GLN A 174 -4.55 -15.21 27.79
CA GLN A 174 -4.22 -14.91 29.20
C GLN A 174 -3.61 -13.51 29.27
N GLY A 175 -3.82 -12.78 30.36
CA GLY A 175 -3.33 -11.41 30.50
C GLY A 175 -1.82 -11.25 30.45
N GLU A 176 -1.07 -12.24 30.96
CA GLU A 176 0.39 -12.15 31.13
C GLU A 176 1.21 -12.98 30.12
N LYS A 177 0.57 -13.67 29.21
CA LYS A 177 1.24 -14.52 28.21
C LYS A 177 0.81 -14.17 26.80
N PRO A 178 1.69 -14.37 25.81
CA PRO A 178 1.30 -14.28 24.42
C PRO A 178 0.26 -15.36 24.07
N PHE A 179 -0.64 -15.04 23.17
CA PHE A 179 -1.64 -15.94 22.61
C PHE A 179 -1.49 -16.03 21.10
N THR A 180 -1.98 -17.11 20.50
CA THR A 180 -2.01 -17.25 19.05
C THR A 180 -3.34 -16.74 18.49
N TYR A 181 -3.26 -16.21 17.28
CA TYR A 181 -4.43 -15.73 16.55
C TYR A 181 -4.44 -16.26 15.12
N GLU A 182 -5.65 -16.42 14.60
CA GLU A 182 -5.94 -16.65 13.19
C GLU A 182 -7.08 -15.72 12.79
N VAL A 183 -6.93 -14.99 11.69
CA VAL A 183 -7.95 -14.05 11.21
C VAL A 183 -8.08 -14.11 9.70
N ALA A 184 -9.33 -14.06 9.23
CA ALA A 184 -9.68 -13.84 7.84
C ALA A 184 -10.64 -12.64 7.78
N LEU A 185 -10.32 -11.65 6.97
CA LEU A 185 -11.09 -10.42 6.86
C LEU A 185 -11.05 -9.84 5.45
N HIS A 186 -12.10 -9.09 5.13
CA HIS A 186 -12.15 -8.23 3.95
C HIS A 186 -11.61 -6.84 4.28
N ASN A 187 -10.61 -6.42 3.52
CA ASN A 187 -10.02 -5.08 3.62
C ASN A 187 -10.80 -4.10 2.74
N PRO A 188 -11.17 -2.91 3.24
CA PRO A 188 -12.00 -1.98 2.47
C PRO A 188 -11.24 -1.19 1.39
N ILE A 189 -9.96 -0.87 1.57
CA ILE A 189 -9.16 -0.05 0.64
C ILE A 189 -7.68 -0.48 0.65
N PRO A 190 -7.16 -1.05 -0.45
CA PRO A 190 -7.91 -1.60 -1.58
C PRO A 190 -8.78 -2.78 -1.15
N PRO A 191 -9.98 -2.97 -1.76
CA PRO A 191 -10.83 -4.12 -1.46
C PRO A 191 -10.10 -5.42 -1.77
N GLY A 192 -10.16 -6.39 -0.86
CA GLY A 192 -9.51 -7.70 -1.03
C GLY A 192 -9.50 -8.49 0.27
N GLU A 193 -9.05 -9.75 0.19
CA GLU A 193 -9.10 -10.69 1.30
C GLU A 193 -7.76 -10.80 2.01
N ILE A 194 -7.76 -10.60 3.33
CA ILE A 194 -6.57 -10.76 4.17
C ILE A 194 -6.78 -12.00 5.04
N ARG A 195 -5.77 -12.88 5.06
CA ARG A 195 -5.63 -13.94 6.04
C ARG A 195 -4.33 -13.75 6.78
N ALA A 196 -4.37 -13.81 8.10
CA ALA A 196 -3.19 -13.71 8.92
C ALA A 196 -3.26 -14.68 10.12
N HIS A 197 -2.11 -15.16 10.53
CA HIS A 197 -1.96 -15.97 11.73
C HIS A 197 -0.63 -15.65 12.41
N GLY A 198 -0.57 -15.87 13.71
CA GLY A 198 0.64 -15.57 14.45
C GLY A 198 0.47 -15.55 15.96
N GLN A 199 1.30 -14.75 16.61
CA GLN A 199 1.29 -14.55 18.06
C GLN A 199 1.16 -13.07 18.40
N PHE A 200 0.45 -12.78 19.48
CA PHE A 200 0.26 -11.44 19.99
C PHE A 200 0.42 -11.41 21.51
N GLY A 201 1.08 -10.40 22.01
CA GLY A 201 1.20 -10.11 23.43
C GLY A 201 2.42 -10.71 24.13
N PRO A 202 2.45 -10.62 25.49
CA PRO A 202 1.37 -10.10 26.32
C PRO A 202 1.08 -8.62 26.05
N TRP A 203 -0.21 -8.23 26.21
CA TRP A 203 -0.63 -6.85 26.00
C TRP A 203 0.01 -5.92 27.04
N ASN A 204 0.73 -4.90 26.59
CA ASN A 204 1.26 -3.88 27.45
C ASN A 204 0.31 -2.68 27.51
N SER A 205 -0.47 -2.59 28.59
CA SER A 205 -1.47 -1.52 28.74
C SER A 205 -0.90 -0.15 29.04
N GLU A 206 0.32 -0.07 29.61
CA GLU A 206 1.01 1.19 29.89
C GLU A 206 1.64 1.76 28.62
N ARG A 207 2.20 0.87 27.79
CA ARG A 207 2.85 1.21 26.54
C ARG A 207 2.42 0.24 25.44
N PRO A 208 1.23 0.44 24.86
CA PRO A 208 0.67 -0.48 23.83
C PRO A 208 1.61 -0.73 22.65
N GLY A 209 2.45 0.26 22.31
CA GLY A 209 3.46 0.13 21.26
C GLY A 209 4.54 -0.93 21.53
N ASP A 210 4.79 -1.27 22.81
CA ASP A 210 5.80 -2.27 23.21
C ASP A 210 5.21 -3.71 23.23
N THR A 211 3.96 -3.88 22.82
CA THR A 211 3.32 -5.21 22.70
C THR A 211 3.97 -5.99 21.57
N ALA A 212 4.50 -7.17 21.87
CA ALA A 212 5.10 -8.05 20.86
C ALA A 212 4.05 -8.60 19.90
N VAL A 213 4.36 -8.60 18.62
CA VAL A 213 3.50 -9.16 17.55
C VAL A 213 4.36 -9.85 16.53
N SER A 214 3.94 -11.02 16.08
CA SER A 214 4.57 -11.73 14.97
C SER A 214 3.55 -12.55 14.20
N GLY A 215 3.84 -12.81 12.93
CA GLY A 215 2.96 -13.64 12.12
C GLY A 215 3.29 -13.63 10.65
N GLU A 216 2.43 -14.30 9.92
CA GLU A 216 2.41 -14.31 8.46
C GLU A 216 1.04 -13.81 7.99
N ALA A 217 1.02 -13.11 6.86
CA ALA A 217 -0.22 -12.65 6.25
C ALA A 217 -0.16 -12.83 4.73
N THR A 218 -1.33 -13.12 4.16
CA THR A 218 -1.60 -13.06 2.73
C THR A 218 -2.66 -12.00 2.46
N PHE A 219 -2.51 -11.27 1.39
CA PHE A 219 -3.50 -10.34 0.88
C PHE A 219 -3.82 -10.76 -0.54
N GLU A 220 -5.02 -11.23 -0.77
CA GLU A 220 -5.44 -11.81 -2.04
C GLU A 220 -6.46 -10.93 -2.73
N HIS A 221 -6.36 -10.84 -4.08
CA HIS A 221 -7.31 -10.13 -4.94
C HIS A 221 -7.57 -8.68 -4.55
N ALA A 222 -6.52 -7.98 -4.10
CA ALA A 222 -6.65 -6.57 -3.75
C ALA A 222 -6.84 -5.72 -5.01
N ASP A 223 -8.00 -5.09 -5.15
CA ASP A 223 -8.37 -4.29 -6.33
C ASP A 223 -7.72 -2.91 -6.28
N LEU A 224 -6.68 -2.72 -7.10
CA LEU A 224 -5.96 -1.46 -7.22
C LEU A 224 -6.77 -0.36 -7.93
N SER A 225 -7.92 -0.68 -8.54
CA SER A 225 -8.78 0.33 -9.19
C SER A 225 -9.42 1.31 -8.21
N SER A 226 -9.40 0.99 -6.90
CA SER A 226 -9.75 1.89 -5.79
C SER A 226 -8.81 3.09 -5.66
N PHE A 227 -7.62 3.02 -6.27
CA PHE A 227 -6.69 4.14 -6.38
C PHE A 227 -6.86 4.82 -7.74
N ASP A 228 -6.94 6.14 -7.74
CA ASP A 228 -7.07 6.87 -8.99
C ASP A 228 -5.83 6.70 -9.88
N GLY A 229 -6.06 6.55 -11.17
CA GLY A 229 -5.03 6.46 -12.20
C GLY A 229 -4.40 5.08 -12.42
N ILE A 230 -4.66 4.09 -11.57
CA ILE A 230 -4.14 2.71 -11.72
C ILE A 230 -5.24 1.67 -11.65
N SER A 231 -4.93 0.44 -12.05
CA SER A 231 -5.75 -0.76 -11.88
C SER A 231 -4.89 -2.02 -11.85
N GLY A 232 -5.46 -3.13 -11.45
CA GLY A 232 -4.84 -4.43 -11.36
C GLY A 232 -5.27 -5.17 -10.11
N SER A 233 -5.04 -6.48 -10.08
CA SER A 233 -5.32 -7.35 -8.94
C SER A 233 -4.02 -7.72 -8.22
N LEU A 234 -3.83 -7.19 -7.00
CA LEU A 234 -2.63 -7.41 -6.21
C LEU A 234 -2.80 -8.63 -5.32
N THR A 235 -1.77 -9.49 -5.29
CA THR A 235 -1.58 -10.53 -4.28
C THR A 235 -0.27 -10.28 -3.56
N ALA A 236 -0.29 -10.33 -2.21
CA ALA A 236 0.91 -10.16 -1.41
C ALA A 236 1.02 -11.24 -0.34
N THR A 237 2.25 -11.64 -0.04
CA THR A 237 2.59 -12.49 1.09
C THR A 237 3.65 -11.81 1.93
N GLN A 238 3.49 -11.85 3.25
CA GLN A 238 4.44 -11.19 4.14
C GLN A 238 4.58 -11.90 5.46
N LYS A 239 5.76 -11.77 6.06
CA LYS A 239 6.04 -12.06 7.45
C LYS A 239 6.27 -10.76 8.20
N PHE A 240 5.84 -10.74 9.45
CA PHE A 240 6.07 -9.57 10.30
C PHE A 240 6.39 -9.99 11.73
N TRP A 241 7.22 -9.20 12.39
CA TRP A 241 7.69 -9.47 13.75
C TRP A 241 8.16 -8.17 14.43
N GLY A 242 8.21 -8.20 15.74
CA GLY A 242 8.69 -7.09 16.57
C GLY A 242 7.65 -6.59 17.54
N GLU A 243 7.65 -5.30 17.79
CA GLU A 243 6.71 -4.61 18.67
C GLU A 243 5.67 -3.83 17.86
N LEU A 244 4.44 -3.70 18.37
CA LEU A 244 3.35 -3.00 17.67
C LEU A 244 3.75 -1.58 17.24
N GLY A 245 4.56 -0.86 18.02
CA GLY A 245 5.09 0.45 17.67
C GLY A 245 6.17 0.42 16.57
N ARG A 246 6.78 -0.73 16.31
CA ARG A 246 7.82 -0.93 15.29
C ARG A 246 7.85 -2.37 14.81
N LEU A 247 6.89 -2.71 13.94
CA LEU A 247 6.82 -3.99 13.28
C LEU A 247 7.76 -4.01 12.08
N GLU A 248 8.69 -4.92 12.05
CA GLU A 248 9.46 -5.24 10.87
C GLU A 248 8.65 -6.16 9.97
N THR A 249 8.58 -5.89 8.67
CA THR A 249 7.86 -6.71 7.71
C THR A 249 8.67 -6.90 6.45
N ALA A 250 8.65 -8.12 5.94
CA ALA A 250 9.27 -8.48 4.67
C ALA A 250 8.36 -9.43 3.90
N GLY A 251 8.35 -9.30 2.58
CA GLY A 251 7.48 -10.11 1.76
C GLY A 251 7.62 -9.82 0.28
N SER A 252 6.71 -10.40 -0.47
CA SER A 252 6.58 -10.20 -1.91
C SER A 252 5.15 -9.79 -2.28
N LEU A 253 5.04 -9.07 -3.37
CA LEU A 253 3.76 -8.75 -3.99
C LEU A 253 3.84 -9.03 -5.49
N ASP A 254 2.71 -9.43 -6.06
CA ASP A 254 2.53 -9.78 -7.46
C ASP A 254 1.27 -9.10 -7.98
N VAL A 255 1.38 -8.44 -9.14
CA VAL A 255 0.27 -7.78 -9.84
C VAL A 255 0.38 -8.15 -11.31
N PRO A 256 -0.26 -9.24 -11.76
CA PRO A 256 -0.10 -9.75 -13.13
C PRO A 256 -0.67 -8.82 -14.19
N ASP A 257 -1.62 -7.98 -13.84
CA ASP A 257 -2.40 -7.12 -14.72
C ASP A 257 -2.31 -5.63 -14.34
N PHE A 258 -1.20 -5.20 -13.74
CA PHE A 258 -1.01 -3.79 -13.38
C PHE A 258 -1.12 -2.89 -14.61
N MET A 259 -1.90 -1.85 -14.50
CA MET A 259 -2.09 -0.89 -15.58
C MET A 259 -2.19 0.53 -15.02
N VAL A 260 -1.43 1.44 -15.61
CA VAL A 260 -1.70 2.87 -15.50
C VAL A 260 -2.81 3.20 -16.49
N LYS A 261 -3.97 3.68 -16.02
CA LYS A 261 -5.18 3.86 -16.87
C LYS A 261 -4.92 4.68 -18.13
N ARG A 262 -3.99 5.64 -18.08
CA ARG A 262 -3.61 6.46 -19.22
C ARG A 262 -2.90 5.65 -20.32
N SER A 263 -2.01 4.73 -19.94
CA SER A 263 -1.24 3.93 -20.91
C SER A 263 -2.08 2.86 -21.61
N LYS A 264 -3.10 2.34 -20.94
CA LYS A 264 -3.94 1.22 -21.41
C LYS A 264 -3.17 -0.08 -21.63
N HIS A 265 -1.95 -0.19 -21.12
CA HIS A 265 -1.12 -1.39 -21.21
C HIS A 265 -1.05 -2.08 -19.86
N ALA A 266 -1.57 -3.32 -19.81
CA ALA A 266 -1.38 -4.18 -18.64
C ALA A 266 0.04 -4.74 -18.64
N LEU A 267 0.70 -4.68 -17.49
CA LEU A 267 2.07 -5.17 -17.26
C LEU A 267 2.10 -6.02 -16.00
N HIS A 268 2.91 -7.07 -16.01
CA HIS A 268 3.17 -7.83 -14.81
C HIS A 268 4.20 -7.10 -13.93
N LEU A 269 3.83 -6.82 -12.69
CA LEU A 269 4.73 -6.30 -11.65
C LEU A 269 4.94 -7.35 -10.58
N ALA A 270 6.20 -7.68 -10.32
CA ALA A 270 6.61 -8.49 -9.18
C ALA A 270 7.53 -7.66 -8.29
N SER A 271 7.30 -7.65 -6.99
CA SER A 271 8.10 -6.85 -6.05
C SER A 271 8.46 -7.63 -4.81
N GLU A 272 9.66 -7.40 -4.31
CA GLU A 272 10.08 -7.76 -2.96
C GLU A 272 10.17 -6.49 -2.12
N PHE A 273 9.73 -6.56 -0.88
CA PHE A 273 9.77 -5.40 0.02
C PHE A 273 10.26 -5.74 1.41
N HIS A 274 10.89 -4.75 2.03
CA HIS A 274 11.26 -4.74 3.44
C HIS A 274 10.91 -3.37 4.02
N ALA A 275 10.16 -3.36 5.13
CA ALA A 275 9.64 -2.14 5.72
C ALA A 275 9.50 -2.26 7.25
N PHE A 276 9.41 -1.11 7.91
CA PHE A 276 8.95 -1.00 9.30
C PHE A 276 7.61 -0.29 9.33
N VAL A 277 6.67 -0.86 10.06
CA VAL A 277 5.31 -0.33 10.22
C VAL A 277 5.08 0.01 11.69
N ASN A 278 4.63 1.21 11.98
CA ASN A 278 4.12 1.55 13.29
C ASN A 278 2.63 1.19 13.35
N GLY A 279 2.29 0.07 14.00
CA GLY A 279 0.92 -0.42 14.10
C GLY A 279 0.01 0.45 14.97
N THR A 280 0.56 1.42 15.74
CA THR A 280 -0.25 2.31 16.59
C THR A 280 -0.77 3.52 15.82
N ASN A 281 -0.06 3.98 14.79
CA ASN A 281 -0.43 5.16 13.99
C ASN A 281 -0.43 4.89 12.49
N GLY A 282 0.06 3.71 12.05
CA GLY A 282 0.11 3.28 10.66
C GLY A 282 1.20 3.97 9.83
N ASP A 283 2.21 4.61 10.43
CA ASP A 283 3.35 5.14 9.69
C ASP A 283 4.22 3.99 9.18
N VAL A 284 4.78 4.16 7.98
CA VAL A 284 5.59 3.15 7.30
C VAL A 284 6.94 3.74 6.92
N SER A 285 8.02 3.05 7.24
CA SER A 285 9.37 3.29 6.72
C SER A 285 9.72 2.18 5.74
N LEU A 286 9.81 2.51 4.47
CA LEU A 286 10.17 1.58 3.40
C LEU A 286 11.69 1.57 3.27
N GLU A 287 12.34 0.51 3.74
CA GLU A 287 13.80 0.37 3.64
C GLU A 287 14.20 0.05 2.21
N ARG A 288 13.47 -0.86 1.59
CA ARG A 288 13.67 -1.27 0.21
C ARG A 288 12.41 -1.88 -0.37
N ILE A 289 12.06 -1.44 -1.57
CA ILE A 289 11.18 -2.14 -2.50
C ILE A 289 11.99 -2.36 -3.77
N ALA A 290 12.03 -3.58 -4.28
CA ALA A 290 12.58 -3.92 -5.58
C ALA A 290 11.45 -4.47 -6.43
N THR A 291 11.11 -3.75 -7.50
CA THR A 291 10.01 -4.08 -8.42
C THR A 291 10.59 -4.42 -9.77
N ASP A 292 10.28 -5.62 -10.26
CA ASP A 292 10.61 -6.07 -11.60
C ASP A 292 9.39 -5.93 -12.51
N PHE A 293 9.57 -5.34 -13.67
CA PHE A 293 8.57 -5.29 -14.73
C PHE A 293 9.25 -5.35 -16.10
N LEU A 294 8.75 -6.23 -16.96
CA LEU A 294 9.37 -6.55 -18.24
C LEU A 294 10.86 -6.90 -18.08
N HIS A 295 11.78 -6.02 -18.52
CA HIS A 295 13.22 -6.21 -18.42
C HIS A 295 13.89 -5.12 -17.55
N THR A 296 13.10 -4.40 -16.77
CA THR A 296 13.57 -3.26 -15.98
C THR A 296 13.26 -3.49 -14.51
N GLN A 297 14.24 -3.20 -13.65
CA GLN A 297 14.05 -3.19 -12.20
C GLN A 297 14.04 -1.75 -11.68
N VAL A 298 13.03 -1.42 -10.88
CA VAL A 298 12.94 -0.18 -10.10
C VAL A 298 13.17 -0.49 -8.64
N THR A 299 14.03 0.26 -7.99
CA THR A 299 14.17 0.22 -6.53
C THR A 299 13.57 1.48 -5.92
N ALA A 300 12.85 1.31 -4.81
CA ALA A 300 12.28 2.40 -4.04
C ALA A 300 12.63 2.28 -2.56
N SER A 301 12.76 3.41 -1.90
CA SER A 301 12.84 3.53 -0.44
C SER A 301 12.18 4.83 0.01
N GLY A 302 11.83 4.96 1.29
CA GLY A 302 11.24 6.20 1.78
C GLY A 302 10.31 6.04 2.97
N LYS A 303 9.35 6.95 3.11
CA LYS A 303 8.44 7.00 4.26
C LYS A 303 7.02 7.38 3.84
N ILE A 304 6.05 6.80 4.54
CA ILE A 304 4.64 7.20 4.49
C ILE A 304 4.26 7.56 5.92
N ALA A 305 4.12 8.84 6.22
CA ALA A 305 3.92 9.31 7.58
C ALA A 305 2.97 10.51 7.65
N GLY A 306 2.24 10.59 8.78
CA GLY A 306 1.41 11.74 9.10
C GLY A 306 2.26 12.90 9.63
N ARG A 307 1.87 14.14 9.31
CA ARG A 307 2.46 15.35 9.89
C ARG A 307 1.56 15.92 10.98
N PRO A 308 2.13 16.46 12.07
CA PRO A 308 1.34 17.14 13.09
C PRO A 308 0.49 18.26 12.47
N GLY A 309 -0.83 18.26 12.74
CA GLY A 309 -1.76 19.26 12.24
C GLY A 309 -2.27 19.04 10.81
N GLU A 310 -1.71 18.15 10.04
CA GLU A 310 -2.19 17.80 8.70
C GLU A 310 -3.17 16.61 8.75
N LYS A 311 -4.16 16.63 7.84
CA LYS A 311 -5.06 15.49 7.64
C LYS A 311 -4.42 14.51 6.65
N GLY A 312 -4.31 13.23 7.03
CA GLY A 312 -3.77 12.18 6.16
C GLY A 312 -2.25 12.00 6.29
N LYS A 313 -1.66 11.24 5.36
CA LYS A 313 -0.24 10.90 5.35
C LYS A 313 0.41 11.32 4.05
N THR A 314 1.62 11.83 4.14
CA THR A 314 2.47 12.13 3.00
C THR A 314 3.37 10.94 2.71
N ALA A 315 3.40 10.46 1.46
CA ALA A 315 4.42 9.54 0.97
C ALA A 315 5.60 10.35 0.41
N SER A 316 6.80 10.03 0.89
CA SER A 316 8.06 10.60 0.39
C SER A 316 8.98 9.45 0.02
N LEU A 317 9.22 9.27 -1.28
CA LEU A 317 9.91 8.12 -1.84
C LEU A 317 11.12 8.57 -2.66
N GLU A 318 12.17 7.80 -2.64
CA GLU A 318 13.27 7.86 -3.58
C GLU A 318 13.19 6.66 -4.52
N LEU A 319 13.11 6.92 -5.82
CA LEU A 319 13.08 5.91 -6.88
C LEU A 319 14.40 5.88 -7.60
N ARG A 320 14.88 4.69 -7.97
CA ARG A 320 16.08 4.49 -8.77
C ARG A 320 15.89 3.38 -9.80
N VAL A 321 16.32 3.66 -11.02
CA VAL A 321 16.54 2.68 -12.07
C VAL A 321 18.00 2.76 -12.48
N ARG A 322 18.63 1.60 -12.62
CA ARG A 322 19.98 1.45 -13.17
C ARG A 322 19.93 0.48 -14.34
N ASP A 323 20.45 0.91 -15.48
CA ASP A 323 20.55 0.09 -16.69
C ASP A 323 19.22 -0.57 -17.11
N GLY A 324 18.10 0.12 -16.86
CA GLY A 324 16.77 -0.29 -17.28
C GLY A 324 16.57 -0.01 -18.78
N ARG A 325 15.45 -0.47 -19.33
CA ARG A 325 15.06 -0.18 -20.70
C ARG A 325 14.07 0.98 -20.72
N VAL A 326 14.39 2.05 -21.46
CA VAL A 326 13.51 3.23 -21.54
C VAL A 326 12.13 2.87 -22.12
N GLN A 327 12.08 1.93 -23.07
CA GLN A 327 10.82 1.45 -23.64
C GLN A 327 9.91 0.77 -22.62
N ASP A 328 10.46 0.07 -21.62
CA ASP A 328 9.69 -0.54 -20.54
C ASP A 328 9.05 0.55 -19.66
N VAL A 329 9.84 1.56 -19.28
CA VAL A 329 9.36 2.71 -18.50
C VAL A 329 8.30 3.50 -19.27
N LEU A 330 8.52 3.76 -20.55
CA LEU A 330 7.55 4.49 -21.38
C LEU A 330 6.23 3.74 -21.54
N ARG A 331 6.24 2.41 -21.56
CA ARG A 331 4.99 1.61 -21.60
C ARG A 331 4.06 1.86 -20.42
N LEU A 332 4.56 2.33 -19.30
CA LEU A 332 3.73 2.71 -18.15
C LEU A 332 2.92 3.99 -18.41
N PHE A 333 3.35 4.84 -19.34
CA PHE A 333 2.79 6.19 -19.49
C PHE A 333 2.24 6.50 -20.88
N VAL A 334 2.70 5.81 -21.92
CA VAL A 334 2.33 6.06 -23.33
C VAL A 334 1.29 5.05 -23.79
N SER A 335 0.28 5.51 -24.49
CA SER A 335 -0.81 4.66 -25.01
C SER A 335 -0.50 4.00 -26.35
N GLU A 336 0.56 4.42 -27.03
CA GLU A 336 0.99 3.83 -28.30
C GLU A 336 1.47 2.39 -28.12
N ALA A 337 1.14 1.52 -29.09
CA ALA A 337 1.52 0.12 -29.07
C ALA A 337 3.05 -0.09 -29.03
N LYS A 338 3.81 0.83 -29.64
CA LYS A 338 5.27 0.85 -29.59
C LYS A 338 5.73 2.12 -28.88
N PRO A 339 6.51 2.02 -27.78
CA PRO A 339 7.13 3.17 -27.16
C PRO A 339 7.96 3.98 -28.16
N PRO A 340 7.99 5.30 -28.08
CA PRO A 340 8.62 6.15 -29.08
C PRO A 340 10.16 6.02 -29.13
N LEU A 341 10.79 5.58 -28.04
CA LEU A 341 12.22 5.49 -27.86
C LEU A 341 12.61 4.15 -27.24
N ASN A 342 13.65 3.51 -27.75
CA ASN A 342 14.33 2.36 -27.19
C ASN A 342 15.73 2.81 -26.71
N GLY A 343 16.29 2.10 -25.72
CA GLY A 343 17.64 2.39 -25.21
C GLY A 343 17.78 2.00 -23.75
N VAL A 344 18.98 2.20 -23.21
CA VAL A 344 19.27 1.96 -21.80
C VAL A 344 18.98 3.23 -20.99
N THR A 345 18.20 3.11 -19.93
CA THR A 345 17.87 4.25 -19.07
C THR A 345 18.35 4.05 -17.65
N SER A 346 18.79 5.15 -17.05
CA SER A 346 19.03 5.24 -15.61
C SER A 346 18.40 6.52 -15.10
N PHE A 347 17.73 6.45 -13.95
CA PHE A 347 17.19 7.63 -13.31
C PHE A 347 17.21 7.52 -11.77
N ARG A 348 17.22 8.67 -11.13
CA ARG A 348 17.03 8.84 -9.71
C ARG A 348 16.06 9.98 -9.49
N ALA A 349 14.95 9.69 -8.83
CA ALA A 349 13.90 10.68 -8.58
C ALA A 349 13.41 10.64 -7.15
N GLN A 350 13.09 11.81 -6.61
CA GLN A 350 12.36 11.98 -5.38
C GLN A 350 10.90 12.21 -5.72
N VAL A 351 10.02 11.43 -5.09
CA VAL A 351 8.56 11.50 -5.29
C VAL A 351 7.90 11.86 -3.97
N THR A 352 7.09 12.90 -3.98
CA THR A 352 6.27 13.30 -2.83
C THR A 352 4.81 13.26 -3.23
N ILE A 353 4.00 12.50 -2.48
CA ILE A 353 2.56 12.40 -2.68
C ILE A 353 1.91 12.92 -1.39
N PRO A 354 1.43 14.18 -1.36
CA PRO A 354 0.71 14.70 -0.20
C PRO A 354 -0.66 14.02 -0.06
N PRO A 355 -1.29 14.07 1.13
CA PRO A 355 -2.68 13.67 1.28
C PRO A 355 -3.59 14.66 0.58
N GLY A 356 -4.80 14.24 0.21
CA GLY A 356 -5.83 15.06 -0.43
C GLY A 356 -6.59 14.28 -1.47
N ASP A 357 -7.70 14.86 -1.92
CA ASP A 357 -8.62 14.24 -2.87
C ASP A 357 -8.39 14.76 -4.32
N GLU A 358 -7.36 15.61 -4.50
CA GLU A 358 -6.99 16.12 -5.81
C GLU A 358 -6.56 14.94 -6.72
N PRO A 359 -6.74 15.05 -8.04
CA PRO A 359 -6.27 14.05 -9.01
C PRO A 359 -4.78 13.73 -8.81
N PHE A 360 -4.41 12.47 -8.97
CA PHE A 360 -3.05 12.00 -8.68
C PHE A 360 -1.95 12.84 -9.37
N LEU A 361 -2.14 13.18 -10.66
CA LEU A 361 -1.16 13.96 -11.43
C LEU A 361 -1.02 15.41 -10.96
N GLU A 362 -2.08 15.99 -10.38
CA GLU A 362 -2.04 17.35 -9.84
C GLU A 362 -1.32 17.42 -8.49
N LYS A 363 -1.49 16.40 -7.65
CA LYS A 363 -0.90 16.39 -6.29
C LYS A 363 0.51 15.80 -6.23
N VAL A 364 0.88 14.89 -7.12
CA VAL A 364 2.20 14.28 -7.12
C VAL A 364 3.28 15.30 -7.49
N ARG A 365 4.38 15.27 -6.74
CA ARG A 365 5.59 16.04 -7.04
C ARG A 365 6.73 15.08 -7.29
N VAL A 366 7.44 15.26 -8.39
CA VAL A 366 8.59 14.45 -8.75
C VAL A 366 9.73 15.37 -9.09
N ALA A 367 10.92 15.10 -8.57
CA ALA A 367 12.14 15.82 -8.97
C ALA A 367 13.27 14.80 -9.13
N GLY A 368 13.99 14.86 -10.25
CA GLY A 368 15.06 13.89 -10.46
C GLY A 368 15.84 14.05 -11.76
N ASP A 369 16.95 13.33 -11.79
CA ASP A 369 17.84 13.27 -12.95
C ASP A 369 17.57 11.98 -13.71
N PHE A 370 17.62 12.06 -15.03
CA PHE A 370 17.46 10.92 -15.92
C PHE A 370 18.48 10.94 -17.05
N GLY A 371 18.79 9.76 -17.56
CA GLY A 371 19.64 9.57 -18.72
C GLY A 371 19.15 8.40 -19.57
N VAL A 372 19.27 8.53 -20.88
CA VAL A 372 19.08 7.47 -21.86
C VAL A 372 20.32 7.41 -22.72
N SER A 373 20.93 6.25 -22.81
CA SER A 373 22.07 5.97 -23.68
C SER A 373 21.68 4.92 -24.73
N GLY A 374 22.30 4.99 -25.88
CA GLY A 374 22.01 4.09 -26.99
C GLY A 374 20.59 4.25 -27.50
N GLY A 375 20.04 5.47 -27.48
CA GLY A 375 18.67 5.78 -27.86
C GLY A 375 18.43 5.62 -29.36
N GLU A 376 17.37 4.84 -29.71
CA GLU A 376 16.88 4.68 -31.08
C GLU A 376 15.38 4.99 -31.11
N PHE A 377 14.95 5.81 -32.08
CA PHE A 377 13.52 6.09 -32.25
C PHE A 377 12.80 4.93 -32.91
N SER A 378 11.67 4.50 -32.32
CA SER A 378 10.90 3.37 -32.82
C SER A 378 10.17 3.66 -34.14
N LYS A 379 9.86 4.95 -34.41
CA LYS A 379 9.26 5.39 -35.66
C LYS A 379 10.35 5.59 -36.72
N SER A 380 10.32 4.75 -37.76
CA SER A 380 11.36 4.77 -38.82
C SER A 380 11.55 6.14 -39.47
N SER A 381 10.48 6.93 -39.66
CA SER A 381 10.60 8.28 -40.19
C SER A 381 11.40 9.23 -39.29
N THR A 382 11.15 9.15 -37.98
CA THR A 382 11.88 9.97 -36.99
C THR A 382 13.33 9.53 -36.88
N GLN A 383 13.60 8.22 -36.89
CA GLN A 383 15.00 7.72 -36.89
C GLN A 383 15.73 8.16 -38.13
N LYS A 384 15.15 8.04 -39.33
CA LYS A 384 15.74 8.54 -40.59
C LYS A 384 16.03 10.04 -40.55
N ASP A 385 15.14 10.85 -39.98
CA ASP A 385 15.36 12.28 -39.82
C ASP A 385 16.56 12.57 -38.91
N VAL A 386 16.73 11.80 -37.83
CA VAL A 386 17.88 11.90 -36.91
C VAL A 386 19.16 11.43 -37.57
N ASP A 387 19.13 10.34 -38.33
CA ASP A 387 20.29 9.81 -39.08
C ASP A 387 20.75 10.83 -40.11
N LEU A 388 19.83 11.40 -40.89
CA LEU A 388 20.12 12.46 -41.87
C LEU A 388 20.68 13.71 -41.20
N PHE A 389 20.09 14.14 -40.10
CA PHE A 389 20.54 15.29 -39.32
C PHE A 389 21.98 15.08 -38.81
N SER A 390 22.25 13.92 -38.21
CA SER A 390 23.57 13.58 -37.67
C SER A 390 24.65 13.53 -38.77
N GLY A 391 24.37 12.91 -39.93
CA GLY A 391 25.29 12.86 -41.05
C GLY A 391 25.63 14.26 -41.60
N LYS A 392 24.60 15.10 -41.76
CA LYS A 392 24.81 16.50 -42.17
C LYS A 392 25.59 17.31 -41.14
N ALA A 393 25.32 17.08 -39.83
CA ALA A 393 26.04 17.74 -38.75
C ALA A 393 27.54 17.37 -38.72
N ARG A 394 27.90 16.19 -39.25
CA ARG A 394 29.32 15.80 -39.50
C ARG A 394 29.88 16.31 -40.82
N GLY A 395 29.08 17.00 -41.66
CA GLY A 395 29.51 17.50 -42.97
C GLY A 395 29.45 16.44 -44.07
N GLU A 396 28.75 15.33 -43.89
CA GLU A 396 28.61 14.28 -44.90
C GLU A 396 27.61 14.70 -45.98
N LYS A 397 27.90 14.39 -47.24
CA LYS A 397 27.02 14.63 -48.39
C LYS A 397 26.03 13.46 -48.52
N ILE A 398 25.09 13.35 -47.61
CA ILE A 398 24.06 12.29 -47.61
C ILE A 398 22.82 12.81 -48.31
N SER A 399 22.29 12.07 -49.30
CA SER A 399 21.01 12.35 -49.94
C SER A 399 19.88 11.51 -49.31
N GLU A 400 18.64 12.05 -49.34
CA GLU A 400 17.47 11.30 -48.86
C GLU A 400 17.24 9.97 -49.61
N LYS A 401 17.81 9.81 -50.85
CA LYS A 401 17.70 8.58 -51.64
C LYS A 401 18.59 7.45 -51.12
N GLU A 402 19.76 7.78 -50.56
CA GLU A 402 20.71 6.78 -50.02
C GLU A 402 20.19 6.12 -48.73
N ILE A 403 19.32 6.81 -47.99
CA ILE A 403 18.68 6.28 -46.78
C ILE A 403 17.42 5.42 -47.08
N GLN A 404 16.98 5.43 -48.36
CA GLN A 404 15.78 4.69 -48.76
C GLN A 404 16.04 3.27 -49.27
N ASP A 405 17.30 2.87 -49.43
CA ASP A 405 17.62 1.51 -49.88
C ASP A 405 17.44 0.50 -48.73
N PRO A 406 16.53 -0.49 -48.86
CA PRO A 406 16.27 -1.47 -47.80
C PRO A 406 17.40 -2.47 -47.59
N ASP A 407 18.30 -2.61 -48.56
CA ASP A 407 19.40 -3.59 -48.56
C ASP A 407 20.72 -3.08 -47.98
N GLU A 408 20.90 -1.78 -47.84
CA GLU A 408 21.98 -1.20 -47.06
C GLU A 408 21.46 -0.90 -45.65
N ASP A 409 21.92 -1.66 -44.66
CA ASP A 409 21.67 -1.39 -43.24
C ASP A 409 22.35 -0.05 -42.87
N PRO A 410 21.62 1.09 -42.90
CA PRO A 410 22.24 2.36 -42.59
C PRO A 410 22.64 2.28 -41.12
N GLN A 411 23.87 2.59 -40.78
CA GLN A 411 24.34 2.71 -39.41
C GLN A 411 23.38 3.64 -38.65
N ARG A 412 22.41 3.06 -37.95
CA ARG A 412 21.45 3.82 -37.15
C ARG A 412 22.22 4.65 -36.15
N VAL A 413 21.95 5.94 -36.17
CA VAL A 413 22.59 6.87 -35.27
C VAL A 413 22.03 6.69 -33.85
N ILE A 414 22.93 6.44 -32.94
CA ILE A 414 22.62 6.33 -31.52
C ILE A 414 22.51 7.73 -30.93
N SER A 415 21.40 7.96 -30.22
CA SER A 415 21.14 9.20 -29.49
C SER A 415 21.37 9.02 -28.00
N ASN A 416 21.91 10.06 -27.35
CA ASN A 416 21.97 10.11 -25.89
C ASN A 416 21.13 11.29 -25.38
N LEU A 417 20.32 11.04 -24.38
CA LEU A 417 19.44 12.02 -23.74
C LEU A 417 19.74 12.06 -22.27
N ALA A 418 19.85 13.22 -21.65
CA ALA A 418 19.96 13.38 -20.22
C ALA A 418 19.35 14.72 -19.78
N GLY A 419 18.87 14.79 -18.54
CA GLY A 419 18.32 16.03 -18.03
C GLY A 419 17.85 15.91 -16.59
N HIS A 420 17.41 17.05 -16.06
CA HIS A 420 16.69 17.14 -14.81
C HIS A 420 15.23 17.48 -15.09
N ALA A 421 14.31 16.76 -14.43
CA ALA A 421 12.87 17.00 -14.54
C ALA A 421 12.26 17.27 -13.16
N GLU A 422 11.44 18.31 -13.07
CA GLU A 422 10.63 18.62 -11.90
C GLU A 422 9.15 18.63 -12.32
N ILE A 423 8.34 17.74 -11.78
CA ILE A 423 6.90 17.63 -12.06
C ILE A 423 6.12 18.21 -10.90
N ILE A 424 5.32 19.22 -11.17
CA ILE A 424 4.41 19.87 -10.23
C ILE A 424 3.13 20.20 -10.98
N GLN A 425 1.96 19.88 -10.40
CA GLN A 425 0.66 20.17 -11.00
C GLN A 425 0.56 19.73 -12.45
N ALA A 426 0.84 18.46 -12.70
CA ALA A 426 0.83 17.84 -14.03
C ALA A 426 1.71 18.52 -15.09
N THR A 427 2.64 19.39 -14.69
CA THR A 427 3.58 20.06 -15.59
C THR A 427 5.01 19.66 -15.25
N ALA A 428 5.71 19.08 -16.22
CA ALA A 428 7.12 18.77 -16.12
C ALA A 428 7.93 20.00 -16.58
N ARG A 429 8.73 20.55 -15.68
CA ARG A 429 9.79 21.50 -16.00
C ARG A 429 11.06 20.72 -16.25
N LEU A 430 11.66 20.96 -17.40
CA LEU A 430 12.88 20.31 -17.86
C LEU A 430 14.02 21.33 -17.81
N ASP A 431 15.05 21.01 -17.04
CA ASP A 431 16.26 21.82 -16.95
C ASP A 431 17.46 21.00 -17.44
N LYS A 432 18.41 21.63 -18.12
CA LYS A 432 19.63 21.00 -18.65
C LYS A 432 19.34 19.75 -19.50
N LEU A 433 18.24 19.77 -20.25
CA LEU A 433 17.91 18.69 -21.16
C LEU A 433 18.95 18.67 -22.29
N SER A 434 19.81 17.66 -22.31
CA SER A 434 20.81 17.45 -23.35
C SER A 434 20.38 16.34 -24.29
N PHE A 435 20.46 16.58 -25.58
CA PHE A 435 20.27 15.59 -26.63
C PHE A 435 21.52 15.57 -27.51
N ASN A 436 22.17 14.42 -27.62
CA ASN A 436 23.44 14.28 -28.32
C ASN A 436 23.34 13.17 -29.36
N VAL A 437 23.79 13.49 -30.57
CA VAL A 437 24.01 12.56 -31.66
C VAL A 437 25.43 12.81 -32.23
N PRO A 438 26.04 11.87 -32.95
CA PRO A 438 27.30 12.14 -33.61
C PRO A 438 27.22 13.39 -34.50
N GLY A 439 28.11 14.33 -34.26
CA GLY A 439 28.19 15.61 -35.00
C GLY A 439 27.27 16.73 -34.50
N ALA A 440 26.38 16.48 -33.53
CA ALA A 440 25.52 17.53 -32.98
C ALA A 440 25.14 17.30 -31.49
N SER A 441 24.96 18.41 -30.77
CA SER A 441 24.43 18.44 -29.42
C SER A 441 23.43 19.56 -29.25
N ALA A 442 22.31 19.28 -28.59
CA ALA A 442 21.33 20.28 -28.19
C ALA A 442 21.22 20.35 -26.65
N GLU A 443 21.24 21.55 -26.11
CA GLU A 443 20.97 21.84 -24.70
C GLU A 443 19.69 22.66 -24.63
N MET A 444 18.65 22.11 -23.97
CA MET A 444 17.33 22.70 -23.96
C MET A 444 16.79 22.84 -22.51
N HIS A 445 15.83 23.70 -22.34
CA HIS A 445 15.05 23.88 -21.09
C HIS A 445 13.64 24.30 -21.45
N GLY A 446 12.70 24.11 -20.53
CA GLY A 446 11.31 24.52 -20.75
C GLY A 446 10.32 23.62 -20.05
N THR A 447 9.11 23.47 -20.61
CA THR A 447 8.02 22.77 -19.99
C THR A 447 7.34 21.76 -20.90
N TYR A 448 6.78 20.71 -20.27
CA TYR A 448 5.91 19.73 -20.89
C TYR A 448 4.69 19.51 -20.01
N SER A 449 3.49 19.74 -20.54
CA SER A 449 2.23 19.46 -19.85
C SER A 449 1.86 17.99 -19.99
N LEU A 450 1.75 17.28 -18.87
CA LEU A 450 1.33 15.89 -18.83
C LEU A 450 -0.15 15.70 -19.20
N GLU A 451 -0.97 16.73 -19.07
CA GLU A 451 -2.40 16.67 -19.41
C GLU A 451 -2.69 16.99 -20.85
N THR A 452 -2.16 18.12 -21.33
CA THR A 452 -2.43 18.63 -22.67
C THR A 452 -1.41 18.20 -23.71
N GLU A 453 -0.33 17.53 -23.26
CA GLU A 453 0.82 17.11 -24.08
C GLU A 453 1.55 18.27 -24.78
N LYS A 454 1.33 19.50 -24.29
CA LYS A 454 1.96 20.69 -24.84
C LYS A 454 3.44 20.71 -24.52
N ILE A 455 4.26 20.96 -25.55
CA ILE A 455 5.71 21.11 -25.49
C ILE A 455 6.03 22.60 -25.65
N ASP A 456 6.96 23.09 -24.81
CA ASP A 456 7.48 24.44 -24.88
C ASP A 456 8.95 24.43 -24.42
N LEU A 457 9.85 24.07 -25.33
CA LEU A 457 11.29 23.90 -25.07
C LEU A 457 12.09 24.86 -25.91
N HIS A 458 13.06 25.53 -25.29
CA HIS A 458 14.01 26.46 -25.91
C HIS A 458 15.43 26.07 -25.57
N GLY A 459 16.38 26.44 -26.42
CA GLY A 459 17.76 26.10 -26.13
C GLY A 459 18.75 26.44 -27.25
N THR A 460 19.84 25.71 -27.25
CA THR A 460 20.90 25.91 -28.22
C THR A 460 21.29 24.58 -28.88
N LEU A 461 21.46 24.63 -30.20
CA LEU A 461 21.99 23.54 -31.01
C LEU A 461 23.43 23.86 -31.41
N LYS A 462 24.34 22.91 -31.18
CA LYS A 462 25.76 22.97 -31.63
C LYS A 462 25.99 21.87 -32.64
N THR A 463 26.70 22.15 -33.72
CA THR A 463 27.07 21.19 -34.78
C THR A 463 28.55 21.28 -35.09
N ASP A 464 29.16 20.15 -35.51
CA ASP A 464 30.58 20.08 -35.88
C ASP A 464 30.81 20.73 -37.24
N ALA A 465 29.90 20.55 -38.19
CA ALA A 465 29.98 21.17 -39.53
C ALA A 465 29.41 22.59 -39.52
N GLU A 466 29.93 23.44 -40.41
CA GLU A 466 29.33 24.75 -40.67
C GLU A 466 27.90 24.58 -41.19
N LEU A 467 26.94 25.31 -40.60
CA LEU A 467 25.53 25.24 -40.92
C LEU A 467 25.22 25.51 -42.41
N SER A 468 26.12 26.22 -43.12
CA SER A 468 25.99 26.49 -44.55
C SER A 468 26.03 25.24 -45.44
N HIS A 469 26.69 24.16 -44.98
CA HIS A 469 26.79 22.90 -45.72
C HIS A 469 25.62 21.93 -45.48
N MET A 470 24.76 22.23 -44.54
CA MET A 470 23.62 21.36 -44.16
C MET A 470 22.34 21.57 -44.99
N THR A 471 22.33 22.56 -45.91
CA THR A 471 21.09 23.06 -46.57
C THR A 471 20.71 22.37 -47.86
N GLU A 472 21.59 21.61 -48.50
CA GLU A 472 21.28 20.97 -49.79
C GLU A 472 20.42 19.69 -49.59
N GLY A 473 19.22 19.67 -50.18
CA GLY A 473 18.40 18.45 -50.33
C GLY A 473 17.46 18.12 -49.17
N VAL A 474 17.17 19.02 -48.21
CA VAL A 474 16.29 18.71 -47.07
C VAL A 474 14.83 18.93 -47.40
N LYS A 475 14.05 17.83 -47.39
CA LYS A 475 12.59 17.85 -47.46
C LYS A 475 11.91 17.47 -46.12
N SER A 476 12.70 17.04 -45.14
CA SER A 476 12.20 16.63 -43.84
C SER A 476 11.49 17.77 -43.09
N ALA A 477 10.34 17.47 -42.49
CA ALA A 477 9.54 18.42 -41.70
C ALA A 477 10.33 18.96 -40.48
N LEU A 478 11.18 18.13 -39.87
CA LEU A 478 12.05 18.48 -38.74
C LEU A 478 13.17 19.47 -39.10
N LEU A 479 13.68 19.43 -40.33
CA LEU A 479 14.81 20.23 -40.75
C LEU A 479 14.39 21.45 -41.60
N LYS A 480 13.14 21.52 -42.10
CA LYS A 480 12.64 22.67 -42.89
C LYS A 480 12.79 24.02 -42.19
N PRO A 481 12.46 24.18 -40.90
CA PRO A 481 12.64 25.47 -40.24
C PRO A 481 14.11 25.90 -40.14
N LEU A 482 15.02 24.94 -40.02
CA LEU A 482 16.46 25.19 -39.95
C LEU A 482 17.04 25.67 -41.27
N ASN A 483 16.40 25.39 -42.43
CA ASN A 483 16.86 25.81 -43.76
C ASN A 483 16.97 27.33 -43.93
N ILE A 484 16.19 28.13 -43.22
CA ILE A 484 16.25 29.61 -43.27
C ILE A 484 17.54 30.12 -42.63
N PHE A 485 17.98 29.46 -41.56
CA PHE A 485 19.21 29.82 -40.83
C PHE A 485 20.47 29.40 -41.61
N PHE A 486 20.42 28.25 -42.24
CA PHE A 486 21.54 27.69 -43.01
C PHE A 486 21.93 28.52 -44.23
N LYS A 487 21.07 29.42 -44.69
CA LYS A 487 21.35 30.33 -45.81
C LYS A 487 22.16 31.57 -45.43
N ARG A 488 22.40 31.85 -44.14
CA ARG A 488 23.18 33.00 -43.70
C ARG A 488 24.68 32.63 -43.61
N LYS A 489 25.51 33.20 -44.47
CA LYS A 489 26.96 33.16 -44.35
C LYS A 489 27.35 33.77 -43.00
N HIS A 490 28.08 33.07 -42.16
CA HIS A 490 28.56 33.44 -40.82
C HIS A 490 27.68 32.99 -39.62
N ALA A 491 26.80 32.03 -39.77
CA ALA A 491 26.26 31.37 -38.60
C ALA A 491 27.34 30.43 -38.04
N GLY A 492 27.86 30.75 -36.87
CA GLY A 492 28.78 29.86 -36.14
C GLY A 492 28.09 28.52 -35.85
N ALA A 493 28.85 27.52 -35.39
CA ALA A 493 28.37 26.19 -35.03
C ALA A 493 27.32 26.15 -33.89
N VAL A 494 26.71 27.28 -33.53
CA VAL A 494 25.72 27.39 -32.43
C VAL A 494 24.50 28.16 -32.93
N ALA A 495 23.31 27.54 -32.81
CA ALA A 495 22.02 28.13 -33.19
C ALA A 495 21.03 28.11 -32.03
N PRO A 496 20.32 29.20 -31.73
CA PRO A 496 19.20 29.18 -30.80
C PRO A 496 18.02 28.47 -31.46
N VAL A 497 17.44 27.50 -30.76
CA VAL A 497 16.36 26.63 -31.27
C VAL A 497 15.21 26.52 -30.26
N HIS A 498 14.01 26.25 -30.78
CA HIS A 498 12.87 25.87 -29.97
C HIS A 498 12.20 24.61 -30.52
N LEU A 499 11.50 23.91 -29.64
CA LEU A 499 10.57 22.84 -29.94
C LEU A 499 9.25 23.13 -29.19
N VAL A 500 8.22 23.55 -29.93
CA VAL A 500 6.93 23.92 -29.40
C VAL A 500 5.81 23.04 -30.00
N GLY A 501 4.55 23.26 -29.62
CA GLY A 501 3.41 22.49 -30.14
C GLY A 501 2.95 21.41 -29.18
N THR A 502 2.62 20.24 -29.70
CA THR A 502 2.20 19.09 -28.91
C THR A 502 3.04 17.85 -29.24
N TYR A 503 2.97 16.83 -28.37
CA TYR A 503 3.67 15.56 -28.60
C TYR A 503 3.37 14.94 -29.98
N HIS A 504 2.11 15.02 -30.44
CA HIS A 504 1.70 14.49 -31.75
C HIS A 504 2.03 15.41 -32.93
N HIS A 505 2.16 16.70 -32.67
CA HIS A 505 2.49 17.73 -33.66
C HIS A 505 3.59 18.67 -33.13
N PRO A 506 4.84 18.16 -33.03
CA PRO A 506 5.96 18.97 -32.60
C PRO A 506 6.38 19.92 -33.70
N GLU A 507 6.64 21.17 -33.33
CA GLU A 507 7.05 22.26 -34.22
C GLU A 507 8.47 22.72 -33.86
N PRO A 508 9.52 22.16 -34.46
CA PRO A 508 10.88 22.65 -34.28
C PRO A 508 11.09 23.95 -35.03
N GLY A 509 11.86 24.86 -34.46
CA GLY A 509 12.16 26.17 -35.06
C GLY A 509 13.41 26.79 -34.52
N LEU A 510 13.67 28.03 -35.00
CA LEU A 510 14.80 28.88 -34.58
C LEU A 510 14.28 30.06 -33.78
N ASP A 511 14.89 30.32 -32.62
CA ASP A 511 14.69 31.53 -31.85
C ASP A 511 15.49 32.68 -32.45
N LEU A 512 14.89 33.40 -33.42
CA LEU A 512 15.53 34.55 -34.01
C LEU A 512 15.32 35.78 -33.11
N PRO A 513 16.39 36.56 -32.79
CA PRO A 513 16.20 37.82 -32.08
C PRO A 513 15.41 38.79 -32.96
N GLY A 514 14.17 39.12 -32.60
CA GLY A 514 13.40 40.18 -33.22
C GLY A 514 12.01 39.82 -33.78
N HIS A 515 11.25 38.96 -33.13
CA HIS A 515 9.79 38.90 -33.31
C HIS A 515 9.13 38.73 -31.96
#